data_bda5b7338ca76e1e67f0f3ad0f977aff
#
_entry.id   bda5b7338ca76e1e67f0f3ad0f977aff
#
_cell.length_a   1.000
_cell.length_b   1.000
_cell.length_c   1.000
_cell.angle_alpha   90.00
_cell.angle_beta   90.00
_cell.angle_gamma   90.00
#
_symmetry.space_group_name_H-M   'P 1'
#
loop_
_entity.id
_entity.type
_entity.pdbx_description
1 polymer ?
#
loop_
_entity_poly.entity_id
_entity_poly.type
_entity_poly.pdbx_seq_one_letter_code
_entity_poly.pdbx_strand_id
1 'polypeptide(L)'
;MKMKKLCAALAVVTAGIGFAQPAQAAAKDCGTNLVCLFEHKDFGGLLGSRRAGLKVMNLSDRANDKMSSWMNRTSRNDAWYEHANGLGKCYTMRQNSIQNSIGWFANDTASSWRTDRGC
;
A
#
# COMPACT_ATOMS: atom_id res chain seq x y z
N MET A 1 -3.47 -19.19 -42.13
CA MET A 1 -3.69 -18.89 -41.68
C MET A 1 -3.85 -18.95 -40.48
N LYS A 2 -4.04 -19.03 -39.94
CA LYS A 2 -4.33 -19.12 -38.86
C LYS A 2 -3.32 -19.29 -37.92
N MET A 3 -2.58 -19.64 -37.99
CA MET A 3 -1.72 -19.85 -37.14
C MET A 3 -1.20 -18.80 -36.55
N LYS A 4 -1.20 -18.01 -37.03
CA LYS A 4 -0.66 -17.04 -36.53
C LYS A 4 -1.19 -16.66 -35.44
N LYS A 5 -2.15 -16.61 -35.46
CA LYS A 5 -2.78 -16.18 -34.49
C LYS A 5 -2.32 -16.75 -33.37
N LEU A 6 -2.08 -17.65 -33.41
CA LEU A 6 -1.74 -18.23 -32.38
C LEU A 6 -0.67 -17.68 -31.69
N CYS A 7 0.15 -17.38 -32.19
CA CYS A 7 1.23 -16.94 -31.58
C CYS A 7 0.92 -15.85 -30.81
N ALA A 8 0.27 -15.17 -31.32
CA ALA A 8 -0.07 -14.04 -30.63
C ALA A 8 -0.36 -14.42 -29.35
N ALA A 9 -1.07 -15.14 -29.34
CA ALA A 9 -1.46 -15.50 -28.12
C ALA A 9 -0.34 -15.69 -27.31
N LEU A 10 0.41 -16.18 -27.76
CA LEU A 10 1.33 -16.40 -26.97
C LEU A 10 2.08 -15.45 -26.47
N ALA A 11 2.46 -14.91 -27.14
CA ALA A 11 3.37 -13.98 -26.73
C ALA A 11 2.81 -13.31 -25.68
N VAL A 12 1.98 -12.82 -25.97
CA VAL A 12 1.41 -12.10 -25.07
C VAL A 12 1.47 -12.73 -23.95
N VAL A 13 1.03 -13.55 -24.04
CA VAL A 13 0.94 -14.20 -23.02
C VAL A 13 2.10 -14.29 -22.36
N THR A 14 2.92 -14.71 -22.83
CA THR A 14 4.01 -14.88 -22.21
C THR A 14 4.46 -13.83 -21.54
N ALA A 15 4.71 -13.00 -22.17
CA ALA A 15 5.22 -11.89 -21.58
C ALA A 15 4.47 -11.57 -20.38
N GLY A 16 3.48 -11.23 -20.56
CA GLY A 16 2.80 -10.78 -19.45
C GLY A 16 2.99 -11.66 -18.34
N ILE A 17 2.90 -12.81 -18.55
CA ILE A 17 3.03 -13.63 -17.57
C ILE A 17 4.12 -13.61 -16.73
N GLY A 18 5.06 -14.09 -17.06
CA GLY A 18 6.09 -14.25 -16.16
C GLY A 18 6.51 -12.99 -15.53
N PHE A 19 6.04 -11.94 -15.98
CA PHE A 19 6.51 -10.75 -15.40
C PHE A 19 5.61 -10.12 -14.39
N ALA A 20 4.79 -10.90 -13.81
CA ALA A 20 3.94 -10.36 -12.79
C ALA A 20 4.89 -9.80 -11.75
N GLN A 21 4.76 -8.58 -11.44
CA GLN A 21 5.63 -7.95 -10.50
C GLN A 21 5.01 -7.97 -9.12
N PRO A 22 5.83 -8.05 -8.10
CA PRO A 22 5.32 -7.98 -6.75
C PRO A 22 4.43 -6.76 -6.58
N ALA A 23 4.86 -5.65 -7.14
CA ALA A 23 4.10 -4.44 -7.02
C ALA A 23 2.74 -4.56 -7.69
N GLN A 24 2.66 -5.26 -8.79
CA GLN A 24 1.41 -5.42 -9.45
C GLN A 24 0.51 -6.34 -8.66
N ALA A 25 1.07 -7.39 -8.11
CA ALA A 25 0.27 -8.32 -7.32
C ALA A 25 -0.27 -7.56 -6.12
N ALA A 26 0.52 -6.72 -5.50
CA ALA A 26 0.06 -5.99 -4.36
C ALA A 26 -0.96 -4.93 -4.75
N ALA A 27 -0.86 -4.39 -5.93
CA ALA A 27 -1.79 -3.39 -6.38
C ALA A 27 -3.21 -3.94 -6.49
N LYS A 28 -3.35 -5.26 -6.57
CA LYS A 28 -4.67 -5.83 -6.65
C LYS A 28 -5.33 -5.68 -5.30
N ASP A 29 -4.55 -5.71 -4.23
CA ASP A 29 -5.11 -5.59 -2.90
C ASP A 29 -5.27 -4.13 -2.51
N CYS A 30 -4.66 -3.22 -3.24
CA CYS A 30 -4.82 -1.80 -2.98
C CYS A 30 -5.41 -1.14 -4.22
N GLY A 31 -6.67 -0.84 -4.17
CA GLY A 31 -7.36 -0.25 -5.31
C GLY A 31 -6.87 1.13 -5.68
N THR A 32 -7.27 1.59 -6.85
CA THR A 32 -6.94 2.92 -7.31
C THR A 32 -7.56 3.94 -6.36
N ASN A 33 -6.85 5.01 -6.12
CA ASN A 33 -7.29 6.10 -5.25
C ASN A 33 -7.48 5.71 -3.77
N LEU A 34 -6.78 4.68 -3.36
CA LEU A 34 -6.78 4.26 -1.96
C LEU A 34 -5.40 4.33 -1.35
N VAL A 35 -5.36 4.46 -0.04
CA VAL A 35 -4.15 4.36 0.74
C VAL A 35 -4.26 3.05 1.50
N CYS A 36 -3.24 2.21 1.42
CA CYS A 36 -3.28 0.87 1.99
C CYS A 36 -2.10 0.62 2.91
N LEU A 37 -2.35 -0.02 4.02
CA LEU A 37 -1.30 -0.42 4.96
C LEU A 37 -1.21 -1.93 4.96
N PHE A 38 0.02 -2.44 5.04
CA PHE A 38 0.27 -3.88 4.96
C PHE A 38 1.09 -4.37 6.17
N GLU A 39 0.82 -5.58 6.60
CA GLU A 39 1.48 -6.16 7.74
C GLU A 39 2.93 -6.55 7.45
N HIS A 40 3.19 -7.01 6.26
CA HIS A 40 4.52 -7.50 5.90
C HIS A 40 5.23 -6.57 4.93
N LYS A 41 6.54 -6.73 4.80
CA LYS A 41 7.28 -6.03 3.79
C LYS A 41 6.76 -6.46 2.44
N ASP A 42 7.05 -5.68 1.43
CA ASP A 42 6.68 -5.96 0.05
C ASP A 42 5.16 -6.16 -0.11
N PHE A 43 4.38 -5.42 0.67
CA PHE A 43 2.94 -5.32 0.50
C PHE A 43 2.18 -6.64 0.72
N GLY A 44 2.62 -7.41 1.70
CA GLY A 44 1.91 -8.62 2.06
C GLY A 44 0.98 -8.37 3.23
N GLY A 45 -0.16 -9.00 3.24
CA GLY A 45 -1.09 -8.90 4.36
C GLY A 45 -1.76 -7.55 4.53
N LEU A 46 -2.80 -7.28 3.79
CA LEU A 46 -3.50 -5.99 3.88
C LEU A 46 -4.09 -5.79 5.28
N LEU A 47 -3.72 -4.70 5.93
CA LEU A 47 -4.24 -4.34 7.23
C LEU A 47 -5.45 -3.41 7.14
N GLY A 48 -5.48 -2.56 6.13
CA GLY A 48 -6.59 -1.65 5.95
C GLY A 48 -6.39 -0.75 4.76
N SER A 49 -7.47 -0.18 4.26
CA SER A 49 -7.40 0.76 3.15
C SER A 49 -8.39 1.88 3.40
N ARG A 50 -8.06 3.08 2.94
CA ARG A 50 -8.93 4.25 3.09
C ARG A 50 -8.79 5.14 1.85
N ARG A 51 -9.85 5.83 1.49
CA ARG A 51 -9.78 6.80 0.41
C ARG A 51 -9.13 8.08 0.95
N ALA A 52 -8.74 8.97 0.07
CA ALA A 52 -8.13 10.24 0.47
C ALA A 52 -9.15 11.14 1.17
N GLY A 53 -8.65 12.07 1.95
CA GLY A 53 -9.48 13.12 2.53
C GLY A 53 -10.10 12.82 3.88
N LEU A 54 -9.64 11.78 4.56
CA LEU A 54 -10.23 11.38 5.82
C LEU A 54 -9.33 11.75 7.00
N LYS A 55 -9.96 12.13 8.11
CA LYS A 55 -9.24 12.55 9.30
C LYS A 55 -8.63 11.38 10.04
N VAL A 56 -7.92 11.66 11.11
CA VAL A 56 -7.24 10.65 11.89
C VAL A 56 -8.19 9.56 12.35
N MET A 57 -7.75 8.34 12.21
CA MET A 57 -8.47 7.17 12.67
C MET A 57 -7.46 6.20 13.28
N ASN A 58 -7.82 5.57 14.38
CA ASN A 58 -6.97 4.58 14.99
C ASN A 58 -7.06 3.27 14.24
N LEU A 59 -5.97 2.53 14.19
CA LEU A 59 -5.99 1.21 13.60
C LEU A 59 -6.75 0.28 14.55
N SER A 60 -7.38 -0.74 13.98
CA SER A 60 -8.08 -1.73 14.80
C SER A 60 -7.08 -2.48 15.65
N ASP A 61 -7.54 -3.14 16.70
CA ASP A 61 -6.66 -3.91 17.55
C ASP A 61 -5.87 -4.94 16.74
N ARG A 62 -6.49 -5.51 15.72
CA ARG A 62 -5.83 -6.49 14.89
C ARG A 62 -4.71 -5.88 14.06
N ALA A 63 -4.86 -4.64 13.67
CA ALA A 63 -3.89 -3.98 12.79
C ALA A 63 -2.87 -3.13 13.55
N ASN A 64 -3.13 -2.84 14.80
CA ASN A 64 -2.26 -1.97 15.59
C ASN A 64 -0.87 -2.56 15.74
N ASP A 65 0.15 -1.73 15.57
CA ASP A 65 1.54 -2.10 15.72
C ASP A 65 2.00 -3.24 14.80
N LYS A 66 1.41 -3.34 13.62
CA LYS A 66 1.79 -4.40 12.71
C LYS A 66 2.26 -3.97 11.32
N MET A 67 2.16 -2.69 10.99
CA MET A 67 2.47 -2.23 9.65
C MET A 67 3.95 -2.31 9.32
N SER A 68 4.29 -2.83 8.15
CA SER A 68 5.66 -2.90 7.66
C SER A 68 5.82 -2.28 6.27
N SER A 69 4.74 -2.07 5.54
CA SER A 69 4.80 -1.40 4.22
C SER A 69 3.48 -0.71 3.93
N TRP A 70 3.48 0.21 2.98
CA TRP A 70 2.27 0.93 2.62
C TRP A 70 2.28 1.36 1.15
N MET A 71 1.08 1.64 0.63
CA MET A 71 0.91 2.22 -0.69
C MET A 71 -0.02 3.40 -0.59
N ASN A 72 0.35 4.53 -1.16
CA ASN A 72 -0.53 5.68 -1.30
C ASN A 72 -0.80 5.86 -2.78
N ARG A 73 -1.96 5.43 -3.23
CA ARG A 73 -2.35 5.53 -4.64
C ARG A 73 -3.30 6.70 -4.87
N THR A 74 -3.12 7.77 -4.09
CA THR A 74 -3.94 8.96 -4.22
C THR A 74 -3.07 10.16 -4.58
N SER A 75 -3.67 11.26 -4.95
CA SER A 75 -2.94 12.47 -5.30
C SER A 75 -2.77 13.40 -4.09
N ARG A 76 -2.87 12.88 -2.89
CA ARG A 76 -2.75 13.66 -1.66
C ARG A 76 -1.78 12.98 -0.72
N ASN A 77 -0.98 13.76 -0.02
CA ASN A 77 -0.10 13.21 1.00
C ASN A 77 -0.94 12.78 2.20
N ASP A 78 -0.50 11.74 2.88
CA ASP A 78 -1.18 11.19 4.03
C ASP A 78 -0.15 10.97 5.12
N ALA A 79 -0.56 10.52 6.29
CA ALA A 79 0.36 10.31 7.39
C ALA A 79 -0.06 9.14 8.26
N TRP A 80 0.92 8.50 8.89
CA TRP A 80 0.64 7.54 9.94
C TRP A 80 1.46 7.93 11.18
N TYR A 81 1.01 7.47 12.34
CA TYR A 81 1.57 7.88 13.62
C TYR A 81 1.86 6.67 14.49
N GLU A 82 2.87 6.81 15.34
CA GLU A 82 3.26 5.72 16.24
C GLU A 82 2.26 5.50 17.36
N HIS A 83 1.46 6.50 17.70
CA HIS A 83 0.48 6.37 18.76
C HIS A 83 -0.93 6.63 18.28
N ALA A 84 -1.88 6.24 19.08
CA ALA A 84 -3.30 6.47 18.76
C ALA A 84 -3.59 7.96 18.67
N ASN A 85 -4.68 8.28 18.04
CA ASN A 85 -5.22 9.65 17.98
C ASN A 85 -4.30 10.67 17.29
N GLY A 86 -3.46 10.20 16.38
CA GLY A 86 -2.56 11.09 15.65
C GLY A 86 -1.44 11.64 16.53
N LEU A 87 -1.03 10.87 17.52
CA LEU A 87 0.01 11.30 18.42
C LEU A 87 1.29 10.49 18.19
N GLY A 88 2.37 10.96 18.81
CA GLY A 88 3.65 10.31 18.64
C GLY A 88 4.31 10.74 17.33
N LYS A 89 5.32 10.02 16.94
CA LYS A 89 6.07 10.39 15.75
C LYS A 89 5.21 10.22 14.52
N CYS A 90 5.30 11.17 13.60
CA CYS A 90 4.50 11.23 12.39
C CYS A 90 5.36 10.92 11.17
N TYR A 91 4.82 10.13 10.26
CA TYR A 91 5.51 9.76 9.02
C TYR A 91 4.60 10.08 7.84
N THR A 92 5.10 10.82 6.87
CA THR A 92 4.31 11.17 5.69
C THR A 92 4.34 10.06 4.65
N MET A 93 3.17 9.70 4.14
CA MET A 93 3.04 8.80 3.02
C MET A 93 2.77 9.67 1.79
N ARG A 94 3.79 9.89 0.98
CA ARG A 94 3.68 10.83 -0.12
C ARG A 94 2.71 10.37 -1.18
N GLN A 95 2.08 11.32 -1.84
CA GLN A 95 1.12 11.03 -2.89
C GLN A 95 1.73 10.15 -3.97
N ASN A 96 0.98 9.23 -4.47
CA ASN A 96 1.38 8.34 -5.57
C ASN A 96 2.72 7.66 -5.31
N SER A 97 2.94 7.20 -4.10
CA SER A 97 4.19 6.57 -3.71
C SER A 97 3.93 5.28 -2.95
N ILE A 98 4.95 4.46 -2.89
CA ILE A 98 4.88 3.22 -2.14
C ILE A 98 6.14 3.09 -1.31
N GLN A 99 6.06 2.34 -0.22
CA GLN A 99 7.19 2.09 0.64
C GLN A 99 7.14 0.61 0.98
N ASN A 100 8.02 -0.18 0.39
CA ASN A 100 7.98 -1.63 0.57
C ASN A 100 8.56 -2.10 1.91
N SER A 101 9.22 -1.21 2.63
CA SER A 101 9.73 -1.51 3.97
C SER A 101 9.94 -0.20 4.69
N ILE A 102 9.29 -0.01 5.83
CA ILE A 102 9.38 1.25 6.53
C ILE A 102 10.60 1.34 7.45
N GLY A 103 11.44 0.33 7.43
CA GLY A 103 12.66 0.36 8.21
C GLY A 103 12.44 -0.20 9.61
N TRP A 104 13.50 -0.75 10.19
CA TRP A 104 13.35 -1.43 11.45
C TRP A 104 12.98 -0.49 12.62
N PHE A 105 13.34 0.78 12.52
CA PHE A 105 13.01 1.71 13.60
C PHE A 105 11.52 1.91 13.72
N ALA A 106 10.82 1.95 12.60
CA ALA A 106 9.40 2.25 12.58
C ALA A 106 8.53 1.02 12.39
N ASN A 107 9.16 -0.12 12.11
CA ASN A 107 8.41 -1.33 11.81
C ASN A 107 7.52 -1.74 12.99
N ASP A 108 6.29 -2.09 12.71
CA ASP A 108 5.34 -2.58 13.71
C ASP A 108 5.00 -1.54 14.80
N THR A 109 5.00 -0.25 14.46
CA THR A 109 4.65 0.78 15.45
C THR A 109 3.42 1.62 15.10
N ALA A 110 2.84 1.46 13.91
CA ALA A 110 1.71 2.31 13.51
C ALA A 110 0.47 2.05 14.35
N SER A 111 -0.13 3.09 14.86
CA SER A 111 -1.34 3.00 15.70
C SER A 111 -2.49 3.87 15.19
N SER A 112 -2.21 4.90 14.40
CA SER A 112 -3.26 5.72 13.81
C SER A 112 -2.79 6.30 12.49
N TRP A 113 -3.72 6.78 11.67
CA TRP A 113 -3.39 7.33 10.35
C TRP A 113 -4.46 8.29 9.87
N ARG A 114 -4.08 9.14 8.93
CA ARG A 114 -5.00 10.08 8.30
C ARG A 114 -4.69 10.16 6.82
N THR A 115 -5.68 10.48 6.02
CA THR A 115 -5.51 10.54 4.58
C THR A 115 -5.92 11.90 4.01
N ASP A 116 -5.97 12.94 4.84
CA ASP A 116 -6.30 14.28 4.39
C ASP A 116 -5.07 15.19 4.29
N ARG A 117 -3.95 14.81 4.85
CA ARG A 117 -2.71 15.55 4.72
C ARG A 117 -1.56 14.73 5.31
N GLY A 118 -0.35 15.13 5.04
CA GLY A 118 0.83 14.52 5.64
C GLY A 118 1.14 15.13 6.99
N CYS A 119 2.33 14.86 7.45
CA CYS A 119 2.83 15.49 8.64
C CYS A 119 3.15 16.96 8.35
#